data_f78e38478bde961ce7998c63df7b6413
#
_entry.id   f78e38478bde961ce7998c63df7b6413
#
_cell.length_a   1.000
_cell.length_b   1.000
_cell.length_c   1.000
_cell.angle_alpha   90.00
_cell.angle_beta   90.00
_cell.angle_gamma   90.00
#
_symmetry.space_group_name_H-M   'P 1'
#
loop_
_entity.id
_entity.type
_entity.pdbx_description
1 polymer ?
#
loop_
_entity_poly.entity_id
_entity_poly.type
_entity_poly.pdbx_seq_one_letter_code
_entity_poly.pdbx_strand_id
1 'polypeptide(L)'
;LFSYFFSRGITTPILSLSKSANQMSKLEPDAKAIVSSKDEIGALATDINNLYQSLLLTIRNLELEKEKVSLAEKEKIDFLRTASHELKTPVTELNATLENMILGIGEYRDYETYLPKCKEITEQLGDMIRDILNASRLQTQGNNEPCSNFSLRTLLTELCEPYRLIAEAKGIKFKIELSSDAFVYLPEGRLKKAISNILSNEVNYTEAGQSILVVFDKNKLSVSNECSVLPPEQLQHIFEPFYRPDLAHSQATGGNGLGLYIVQTILDKLRLEYQFVPMPNDRGMSFTIQF
;
A
#
# COMPACT_ATOMS: atom_id res chain seq x y z
N LEU A 1 -39.23 -59.50 22.58
CA LEU A 1 -38.78 -58.45 23.53
C LEU A 1 -37.32 -58.05 23.27
N PHE A 2 -36.37 -58.95 23.20
CA PHE A 2 -34.94 -58.66 23.00
C PHE A 2 -34.65 -57.89 21.67
N SER A 3 -35.26 -58.33 20.57
CA SER A 3 -35.16 -57.70 19.25
C SER A 3 -35.69 -56.24 19.25
N TYR A 4 -36.71 -55.94 20.02
CA TYR A 4 -37.28 -54.58 20.15
C TYR A 4 -36.35 -53.61 20.93
N PHE A 5 -35.77 -54.11 22.02
CA PHE A 5 -34.81 -53.34 22.80
C PHE A 5 -33.51 -53.06 22.02
N PHE A 6 -33.00 -54.05 21.31
CA PHE A 6 -31.82 -53.94 20.46
C PHE A 6 -32.03 -52.94 19.29
N SER A 7 -33.20 -53.01 18.67
CA SER A 7 -33.57 -52.08 17.60
C SER A 7 -33.64 -50.61 18.10
N ARG A 8 -34.21 -50.40 19.26
CA ARG A 8 -34.42 -49.07 19.81
C ARG A 8 -33.13 -48.47 20.44
N GLY A 9 -32.27 -49.31 21.00
CA GLY A 9 -31.04 -48.91 21.68
C GLY A 9 -29.85 -48.70 20.74
N ILE A 10 -29.79 -49.42 19.62
CA ILE A 10 -28.61 -49.38 18.75
C ILE A 10 -28.97 -49.00 17.30
N THR A 11 -29.91 -49.72 16.67
CA THR A 11 -30.16 -49.58 15.23
C THR A 11 -30.75 -48.21 14.88
N THR A 12 -31.73 -47.74 15.64
CA THR A 12 -32.38 -46.44 15.39
C THR A 12 -31.43 -45.24 15.54
N PRO A 13 -30.60 -45.14 16.62
CA PRO A 13 -29.60 -44.12 16.75
C PRO A 13 -28.56 -44.12 15.63
N ILE A 14 -28.06 -45.29 15.21
CA ILE A 14 -27.10 -45.40 14.10
C ILE A 14 -27.70 -44.93 12.77
N LEU A 15 -28.95 -45.26 12.46
CA LEU A 15 -29.65 -44.76 11.27
C LEU A 15 -29.82 -43.26 11.30
N SER A 16 -30.11 -42.68 12.49
CA SER A 16 -30.18 -41.24 12.68
C SER A 16 -28.83 -40.56 12.42
N LEU A 17 -27.74 -41.11 12.96
CA LEU A 17 -26.38 -40.62 12.71
C LEU A 17 -26.03 -40.68 11.21
N SER A 18 -26.33 -41.80 10.56
CA SER A 18 -26.10 -41.96 9.10
C SER A 18 -26.84 -40.92 8.29
N LYS A 19 -28.10 -40.62 8.63
CA LYS A 19 -28.89 -39.58 7.97
C LYS A 19 -28.30 -38.20 8.18
N SER A 20 -27.92 -37.88 9.40
CA SER A 20 -27.25 -36.57 9.72
C SER A 20 -25.91 -36.43 9.02
N ALA A 21 -25.09 -37.50 8.99
CA ALA A 21 -23.83 -37.54 8.26
C ALA A 21 -24.02 -37.29 6.75
N ASN A 22 -25.10 -37.83 6.16
CA ASN A 22 -25.44 -37.58 4.75
C ASN A 22 -25.86 -36.10 4.51
N GLN A 23 -26.55 -35.46 5.45
CA GLN A 23 -26.84 -34.01 5.38
C GLN A 23 -25.56 -33.19 5.52
N MET A 24 -24.69 -33.54 6.45
CA MET A 24 -23.39 -32.92 6.64
C MET A 24 -22.48 -33.04 5.40
N SER A 25 -22.52 -34.19 4.71
CA SER A 25 -21.76 -34.39 3.46
C SER A 25 -22.20 -33.45 2.33
N LYS A 26 -23.44 -32.95 2.38
CA LYS A 26 -23.98 -31.95 1.45
C LYS A 26 -23.72 -30.51 1.91
N LEU A 27 -22.98 -30.33 3.01
CA LEU A 27 -22.67 -29.03 3.62
C LEU A 27 -23.91 -28.24 4.02
N GLU A 28 -25.01 -28.92 4.44
CA GLU A 28 -26.21 -28.25 4.95
C GLU A 28 -25.84 -27.53 6.27
N PRO A 29 -25.98 -26.17 6.40
CA PRO A 29 -25.45 -25.44 7.54
C PRO A 29 -26.03 -25.85 8.89
N ASP A 30 -27.30 -26.29 8.90
CA ASP A 30 -28.02 -26.69 10.10
C ASP A 30 -27.97 -28.19 10.38
N ALA A 31 -27.18 -28.93 9.61
CA ALA A 31 -27.07 -30.41 9.81
C ALA A 31 -26.44 -30.66 11.18
N LYS A 32 -27.16 -31.47 11.99
CA LYS A 32 -26.75 -31.83 13.34
C LYS A 32 -27.13 -33.28 13.65
N ALA A 33 -26.19 -34.04 14.19
CA ALA A 33 -26.45 -35.35 14.71
C ALA A 33 -27.11 -35.24 16.10
N ILE A 34 -28.39 -35.54 16.20
CA ILE A 34 -29.15 -35.52 17.45
C ILE A 34 -29.38 -36.96 17.89
N VAL A 35 -28.67 -37.39 18.92
CA VAL A 35 -28.80 -38.70 19.54
C VAL A 35 -28.94 -38.53 21.04
N SER A 36 -30.04 -39.03 21.59
CA SER A 36 -30.35 -38.95 23.03
C SER A 36 -29.78 -40.14 23.80
N SER A 37 -28.58 -40.60 23.48
CA SER A 37 -27.89 -41.67 24.22
C SER A 37 -26.75 -41.13 25.06
N LYS A 38 -26.49 -41.76 26.21
CA LYS A 38 -25.37 -41.40 27.10
C LYS A 38 -24.21 -42.39 26.99
N ASP A 39 -24.25 -43.26 25.98
CA ASP A 39 -23.25 -44.29 25.69
C ASP A 39 -22.27 -43.82 24.59
N GLU A 40 -21.53 -44.74 24.03
CA GLU A 40 -20.55 -44.52 22.96
C GLU A 40 -21.18 -43.92 21.70
N ILE A 41 -22.47 -44.15 21.47
CA ILE A 41 -23.20 -43.61 20.30
C ILE A 41 -23.47 -42.08 20.54
N GLY A 42 -23.78 -41.69 21.78
CA GLY A 42 -23.93 -40.29 22.13
C GLY A 42 -22.60 -39.52 22.05
N ALA A 43 -21.50 -40.15 22.48
CA ALA A 43 -20.16 -39.62 22.32
C ALA A 43 -19.82 -39.42 20.83
N LEU A 44 -20.05 -40.45 19.99
CA LEU A 44 -19.83 -40.39 18.54
C LEU A 44 -20.65 -39.26 17.88
N ALA A 45 -21.91 -39.06 18.29
CA ALA A 45 -22.74 -37.96 17.78
C ALA A 45 -22.12 -36.59 18.10
N THR A 46 -21.56 -36.45 19.28
CA THR A 46 -20.88 -35.24 19.70
C THR A 46 -19.60 -34.97 18.89
N ASP A 47 -18.79 -36.00 18.70
CA ASP A 47 -17.56 -35.92 17.92
C ASP A 47 -17.83 -35.59 16.45
N ILE A 48 -18.86 -36.20 15.83
CA ILE A 48 -19.30 -35.86 14.46
C ILE A 48 -19.75 -34.39 14.37
N ASN A 49 -20.52 -33.89 15.35
CA ASN A 49 -20.93 -32.50 15.38
C ASN A 49 -19.74 -31.55 15.49
N ASN A 50 -18.78 -31.85 16.38
CA ASN A 50 -17.57 -31.04 16.56
C ASN A 50 -16.73 -31.00 15.28
N LEU A 51 -16.56 -32.16 14.63
CA LEU A 51 -15.83 -32.30 13.37
C LEU A 51 -16.51 -31.50 12.27
N TYR A 52 -17.85 -31.57 12.16
CA TYR A 52 -18.60 -30.80 11.20
C TYR A 52 -18.51 -29.30 11.41
N GLN A 53 -18.61 -28.83 12.64
CA GLN A 53 -18.42 -27.41 12.97
C GLN A 53 -17.01 -26.93 12.60
N SER A 54 -15.98 -27.70 12.90
CA SER A 54 -14.61 -27.40 12.48
C SER A 54 -14.45 -27.33 10.97
N LEU A 55 -15.11 -28.22 10.25
CA LEU A 55 -15.13 -28.22 8.78
C LEU A 55 -15.78 -26.94 8.22
N LEU A 56 -16.95 -26.55 8.73
CA LEU A 56 -17.64 -25.33 8.31
C LEU A 56 -16.80 -24.08 8.56
N LEU A 57 -16.14 -23.99 9.74
CA LEU A 57 -15.22 -22.90 10.06
C LEU A 57 -14.04 -22.86 9.08
N THR A 58 -13.48 -24.01 8.75
CA THR A 58 -12.36 -24.11 7.80
C THR A 58 -12.78 -23.66 6.39
N ILE A 59 -13.94 -24.09 5.93
CA ILE A 59 -14.48 -23.67 4.63
C ILE A 59 -14.66 -22.15 4.60
N ARG A 60 -15.27 -21.57 5.64
CA ARG A 60 -15.48 -20.13 5.72
C ARG A 60 -14.15 -19.35 5.71
N ASN A 61 -13.15 -19.84 6.43
CA ASN A 61 -11.83 -19.22 6.42
C ASN A 61 -11.16 -19.29 5.05
N LEU A 62 -11.28 -20.41 4.34
CA LEU A 62 -10.77 -20.58 2.98
C LEU A 62 -11.47 -19.66 1.98
N GLU A 63 -12.78 -19.46 2.11
CA GLU A 63 -13.54 -18.52 1.28
C GLU A 63 -13.06 -17.09 1.49
N LEU A 64 -12.88 -16.67 2.74
CA LEU A 64 -12.34 -15.33 3.08
C LEU A 64 -10.91 -15.14 2.55
N GLU A 65 -10.05 -16.15 2.66
CA GLU A 65 -8.69 -16.08 2.10
C GLU A 65 -8.70 -16.03 0.58
N LYS A 66 -9.56 -16.80 -0.07
CA LYS A 66 -9.74 -16.76 -1.53
C LYS A 66 -10.20 -15.38 -2.00
N GLU A 67 -11.12 -14.74 -1.29
CA GLU A 67 -11.59 -13.39 -1.62
C GLU A 67 -10.47 -12.37 -1.50
N LYS A 68 -9.67 -12.42 -0.41
CA LYS A 68 -8.49 -11.56 -0.24
C LYS A 68 -7.47 -11.74 -1.37
N VAL A 69 -7.17 -12.98 -1.74
CA VAL A 69 -6.23 -13.27 -2.83
C VAL A 69 -6.76 -12.73 -4.16
N SER A 70 -8.06 -12.94 -4.45
CA SER A 70 -8.67 -12.42 -5.67
C SER A 70 -8.66 -10.91 -5.76
N LEU A 71 -8.91 -10.21 -4.63
CA LEU A 71 -8.82 -8.74 -4.55
C LEU A 71 -7.39 -8.26 -4.81
N ALA A 72 -6.40 -8.85 -4.14
CA ALA A 72 -4.99 -8.49 -4.32
C ALA A 72 -4.50 -8.75 -5.76
N GLU A 73 -4.98 -9.81 -6.41
CA GLU A 73 -4.67 -10.10 -7.80
C GLU A 73 -5.26 -9.05 -8.75
N LYS A 74 -6.51 -8.64 -8.51
CA LYS A 74 -7.16 -7.57 -9.26
C LYS A 74 -6.41 -6.24 -9.12
N GLU A 75 -6.08 -5.84 -7.90
CA GLU A 75 -5.30 -4.62 -7.63
C GLU A 75 -3.95 -4.64 -8.37
N LYS A 76 -3.27 -5.79 -8.40
CA LYS A 76 -2.01 -5.96 -9.13
C LYS A 76 -2.19 -5.81 -10.65
N ILE A 77 -3.27 -6.37 -11.21
CA ILE A 77 -3.57 -6.24 -12.64
C ILE A 77 -3.87 -4.77 -12.99
N ASP A 78 -4.67 -4.09 -12.19
CA ASP A 78 -5.02 -2.69 -12.39
C ASP A 78 -3.78 -1.78 -12.27
N PHE A 79 -2.91 -2.03 -11.29
CA PHE A 79 -1.61 -1.37 -11.17
C PHE A 79 -0.74 -1.52 -12.42
N LEU A 80 -0.59 -2.76 -12.94
CA LEU A 80 0.23 -3.01 -14.13
C LEU A 80 -0.38 -2.39 -15.40
N ARG A 81 -1.71 -2.36 -15.50
CA ARG A 81 -2.41 -1.71 -16.60
C ARG A 81 -2.13 -0.21 -16.60
N THR A 82 -2.30 0.45 -15.45
CA THR A 82 -2.03 1.89 -15.31
C THR A 82 -0.55 2.19 -15.55
N ALA A 83 0.37 1.40 -14.99
CA ALA A 83 1.81 1.53 -15.25
C ALA A 83 2.14 1.48 -16.74
N SER A 84 1.52 0.55 -17.48
CA SER A 84 1.73 0.43 -18.93
C SER A 84 1.22 1.67 -19.68
N HIS A 85 0.11 2.25 -19.28
CA HIS A 85 -0.42 3.47 -19.85
C HIS A 85 0.47 4.68 -19.57
N GLU A 86 0.93 4.84 -18.34
CA GLU A 86 1.80 5.94 -17.90
C GLU A 86 3.19 5.87 -18.57
N LEU A 87 3.73 4.68 -18.81
CA LEU A 87 4.97 4.50 -19.57
C LEU A 87 4.81 4.78 -21.06
N LYS A 88 3.65 4.47 -21.65
CA LYS A 88 3.41 4.65 -23.08
C LYS A 88 3.46 6.12 -23.51
N THR A 89 2.96 7.01 -22.68
CA THR A 89 2.88 8.47 -22.99
C THR A 89 4.26 9.08 -23.22
N PRO A 90 5.23 9.04 -22.29
CA PRO A 90 6.56 9.61 -22.50
C PRO A 90 7.35 8.87 -23.58
N VAL A 91 7.15 7.57 -23.76
CA VAL A 91 7.76 6.83 -24.89
C VAL A 91 7.26 7.35 -26.23
N THR A 92 5.95 7.62 -26.35
CA THR A 92 5.37 8.16 -27.57
C THR A 92 5.86 9.57 -27.84
N GLU A 93 5.94 10.42 -26.81
CA GLU A 93 6.47 11.79 -26.90
C GLU A 93 7.95 11.79 -27.33
N LEU A 94 8.77 10.94 -26.73
CA LEU A 94 10.18 10.79 -27.09
C LEU A 94 10.35 10.36 -28.54
N ASN A 95 9.60 9.34 -28.98
CA ASN A 95 9.65 8.86 -30.35
C ASN A 95 9.23 9.95 -31.35
N ALA A 96 8.10 10.65 -31.08
CA ALA A 96 7.64 11.74 -31.97
C ALA A 96 8.66 12.88 -32.06
N THR A 97 9.27 13.26 -30.93
CA THR A 97 10.32 14.28 -30.89
C THR A 97 11.53 13.86 -31.71
N LEU A 98 12.02 12.64 -31.55
CA LEU A 98 13.15 12.11 -32.32
C LEU A 98 12.85 11.97 -33.79
N GLU A 99 11.66 11.50 -34.19
CA GLU A 99 11.24 11.43 -35.59
C GLU A 99 11.21 12.81 -36.26
N ASN A 100 10.63 13.82 -35.57
CA ASN A 100 10.61 15.19 -36.09
C ASN A 100 12.02 15.78 -36.20
N MET A 101 12.93 15.47 -35.28
CA MET A 101 14.35 15.85 -35.35
C MET A 101 15.04 15.19 -36.56
N ILE A 102 14.83 13.89 -36.77
CA ILE A 102 15.41 13.12 -37.90
C ILE A 102 14.94 13.69 -39.23
N LEU A 103 13.65 14.03 -39.34
CA LEU A 103 13.04 14.59 -40.54
C LEU A 103 13.35 16.08 -40.69
N GLY A 104 13.92 16.75 -39.71
CA GLY A 104 14.24 18.17 -39.75
C GLY A 104 13.00 19.06 -39.89
N ILE A 105 11.87 18.70 -39.22
CA ILE A 105 10.61 19.42 -39.34
C ILE A 105 10.61 20.62 -38.36
N GLY A 106 10.36 21.83 -38.93
CA GLY A 106 10.12 23.04 -38.15
C GLY A 106 11.21 23.36 -37.11
N GLU A 107 10.81 23.62 -35.89
CA GLU A 107 11.69 23.95 -34.75
C GLU A 107 12.54 22.77 -34.24
N TYR A 108 12.17 21.52 -34.58
CA TYR A 108 12.94 20.32 -34.18
C TYR A 108 14.32 20.20 -34.82
N ARG A 109 14.69 21.13 -35.72
CA ARG A 109 16.08 21.31 -36.22
C ARG A 109 17.03 21.89 -35.20
N ASP A 110 16.51 22.50 -34.13
CA ASP A 110 17.29 23.00 -33.01
C ASP A 110 17.65 21.85 -32.08
N TYR A 111 18.70 21.12 -32.41
CA TYR A 111 19.19 19.98 -31.60
C TYR A 111 19.69 20.42 -30.23
N GLU A 112 20.17 21.66 -30.07
CA GLU A 112 20.64 22.15 -28.78
C GLU A 112 19.48 22.24 -27.75
N THR A 113 18.28 22.57 -28.22
CA THR A 113 17.08 22.62 -27.39
C THR A 113 16.43 21.24 -27.21
N TYR A 114 16.34 20.43 -28.27
CA TYR A 114 15.52 19.20 -28.21
C TYR A 114 16.27 17.97 -27.72
N LEU A 115 17.60 17.86 -27.87
CA LEU A 115 18.38 16.77 -27.25
C LEU A 115 18.33 16.76 -25.73
N PRO A 116 18.48 17.92 -25.03
CA PRO A 116 18.26 17.98 -23.58
C PRO A 116 16.85 17.54 -23.15
N LYS A 117 15.81 17.91 -23.89
CA LYS A 117 14.42 17.46 -23.63
C LYS A 117 14.28 15.94 -23.78
N CYS A 118 14.83 15.36 -24.85
CA CYS A 118 14.85 13.90 -25.01
C CYS A 118 15.57 13.20 -23.86
N LYS A 119 16.68 13.75 -23.38
CA LYS A 119 17.42 13.24 -22.22
C LYS A 119 16.57 13.30 -20.96
N GLU A 120 15.90 14.42 -20.69
CA GLU A 120 15.00 14.59 -19.57
C GLU A 120 13.86 13.56 -19.56
N ILE A 121 13.20 13.35 -20.70
CA ILE A 121 12.15 12.31 -20.85
C ILE A 121 12.73 10.91 -20.55
N THR A 122 13.95 10.63 -21.00
CA THR A 122 14.62 9.33 -20.74
C THR A 122 14.94 9.14 -19.27
N GLU A 123 15.38 10.20 -18.57
CA GLU A 123 15.65 10.18 -17.13
C GLU A 123 14.36 9.97 -16.35
N GLN A 124 13.26 10.67 -16.70
CA GLN A 124 11.93 10.48 -16.11
C GLN A 124 11.41 9.05 -16.30
N LEU A 125 11.58 8.46 -17.51
CA LEU A 125 11.25 7.05 -17.75
C LEU A 125 12.05 6.11 -16.86
N GLY A 126 13.34 6.36 -16.67
CA GLY A 126 14.20 5.58 -15.79
C GLY A 126 13.73 5.62 -14.33
N ASP A 127 13.32 6.81 -13.85
CA ASP A 127 12.78 6.99 -12.50
C ASP A 127 11.44 6.26 -12.35
N MET A 128 10.54 6.39 -13.32
CA MET A 128 9.25 5.71 -13.33
C MET A 128 9.39 4.19 -13.30
N ILE A 129 10.29 3.62 -14.10
CA ILE A 129 10.58 2.18 -14.07
C ILE A 129 11.10 1.75 -12.69
N ARG A 130 12.01 2.51 -12.08
CA ARG A 130 12.50 2.22 -10.73
C ARG A 130 11.38 2.23 -9.69
N ASP A 131 10.47 3.19 -9.77
CA ASP A 131 9.35 3.31 -8.84
C ASP A 131 8.34 2.17 -9.03
N ILE A 132 8.02 1.78 -10.26
CA ILE A 132 7.16 0.63 -10.56
C ILE A 132 7.78 -0.66 -10.01
N LEU A 133 9.08 -0.89 -10.22
CA LEU A 133 9.78 -2.06 -9.68
C LEU A 133 9.79 -2.07 -8.15
N ASN A 134 10.00 -0.92 -7.52
CA ASN A 134 9.97 -0.78 -6.06
C ASN A 134 8.56 -1.07 -5.52
N ALA A 135 7.51 -0.48 -6.10
CA ALA A 135 6.13 -0.73 -5.73
C ALA A 135 5.74 -2.21 -5.90
N SER A 136 6.12 -2.84 -7.03
CA SER A 136 5.89 -4.26 -7.28
C SER A 136 6.60 -5.17 -6.26
N ARG A 137 7.86 -4.87 -5.92
CA ARG A 137 8.60 -5.61 -4.88
C ARG A 137 7.95 -5.45 -3.50
N LEU A 138 7.48 -4.27 -3.17
CA LEU A 138 6.76 -4.03 -1.92
C LEU A 138 5.47 -4.85 -1.83
N GLN A 139 4.74 -5.07 -2.92
CA GLN A 139 3.55 -5.91 -2.93
C GLN A 139 3.86 -7.40 -2.74
N THR A 140 4.93 -7.90 -3.36
CA THR A 140 5.23 -9.35 -3.46
C THR A 140 6.14 -9.87 -2.36
N GLN A 141 7.05 -9.04 -1.85
CA GLN A 141 7.97 -9.46 -0.79
C GLN A 141 7.30 -9.31 0.57
N GLY A 142 7.16 -10.44 1.28
CA GLY A 142 6.91 -10.45 2.73
C GLY A 142 8.00 -9.63 3.46
N ASN A 143 7.88 -9.48 4.79
CA ASN A 143 8.81 -8.72 5.65
C ASN A 143 10.22 -9.36 5.72
N ASN A 144 10.90 -9.54 4.58
CA ASN A 144 12.21 -10.21 4.54
C ASN A 144 13.39 -9.26 4.79
N GLU A 145 13.16 -7.95 4.91
CA GLU A 145 14.22 -7.03 5.33
C GLU A 145 14.43 -7.13 6.84
N PRO A 146 15.68 -7.35 7.31
CA PRO A 146 15.93 -7.48 8.73
C PRO A 146 15.59 -6.18 9.48
N CYS A 147 14.92 -6.32 10.61
CA CYS A 147 14.72 -5.20 11.53
C CYS A 147 16.02 -4.90 12.26
N SER A 148 16.33 -3.64 12.45
CA SER A 148 17.45 -3.12 13.24
C SER A 148 16.94 -2.11 14.28
N ASN A 149 17.73 -1.92 15.33
CA ASN A 149 17.44 -0.92 16.34
C ASN A 149 18.24 0.35 16.00
N PHE A 150 17.57 1.46 15.78
CA PHE A 150 18.21 2.73 15.39
C PHE A 150 17.50 3.95 15.98
N SER A 151 18.23 5.06 16.08
CA SER A 151 17.71 6.36 16.53
C SER A 151 16.99 7.06 15.38
N LEU A 152 15.74 7.46 15.60
CA LEU A 152 14.97 8.25 14.64
C LEU A 152 15.56 9.64 14.44
N ARG A 153 16.12 10.25 15.48
CA ARG A 153 16.82 11.56 15.37
C ARG A 153 17.99 11.46 14.39
N THR A 154 18.84 10.45 14.53
CA THR A 154 20.00 10.26 13.64
C THR A 154 19.54 10.03 12.21
N LEU A 155 18.58 9.13 12.01
CA LEU A 155 18.00 8.84 10.70
C LEU A 155 17.44 10.12 10.03
N LEU A 156 16.62 10.89 10.75
CA LEU A 156 16.01 12.12 10.21
C LEU A 156 17.04 13.18 9.89
N THR A 157 18.08 13.34 10.72
CA THR A 157 19.16 14.29 10.46
C THR A 157 19.88 13.97 9.15
N GLU A 158 20.24 12.70 8.95
CA GLU A 158 20.90 12.26 7.73
C GLU A 158 20.01 12.38 6.49
N LEU A 159 18.73 12.00 6.61
CA LEU A 159 17.79 12.04 5.48
C LEU A 159 17.39 13.45 5.07
N CYS A 160 17.22 14.38 6.01
CA CYS A 160 16.75 15.73 5.69
C CYS A 160 17.82 16.58 5.01
N GLU A 161 19.10 16.31 5.24
CA GLU A 161 20.19 17.18 4.75
C GLU A 161 20.25 17.33 3.22
N PRO A 162 20.17 16.26 2.41
CA PRO A 162 20.12 16.40 0.95
C PRO A 162 18.92 17.22 0.47
N TYR A 163 17.74 17.01 1.09
CA TYR A 163 16.51 17.71 0.70
C TYR A 163 16.55 19.18 1.14
N ARG A 164 17.18 19.50 2.26
CA ARG A 164 17.44 20.88 2.68
C ARG A 164 18.26 21.63 1.63
N LEU A 165 19.33 21.05 1.14
CA LEU A 165 20.17 21.66 0.09
C LEU A 165 19.39 21.90 -1.22
N ILE A 166 18.58 20.92 -1.62
CA ILE A 166 17.73 21.05 -2.83
C ILE A 166 16.67 22.15 -2.62
N ALA A 167 16.01 22.18 -1.46
CA ALA A 167 15.02 23.21 -1.11
C ALA A 167 15.63 24.60 -1.11
N GLU A 168 16.78 24.78 -0.47
CA GLU A 168 17.52 26.08 -0.44
C GLU A 168 17.90 26.53 -1.85
N ALA A 169 18.36 25.61 -2.71
CA ALA A 169 18.68 25.93 -4.12
C ALA A 169 17.43 26.38 -4.91
N LYS A 170 16.24 25.89 -4.54
CA LYS A 170 14.94 26.32 -5.10
C LYS A 170 14.38 27.58 -4.43
N GLY A 171 15.06 28.16 -3.43
CA GLY A 171 14.58 29.33 -2.67
C GLY A 171 13.51 29.00 -1.64
N ILE A 172 13.39 27.74 -1.23
CA ILE A 172 12.43 27.25 -0.22
C ILE A 172 13.12 27.27 1.15
N LYS A 173 12.40 27.74 2.19
CA LYS A 173 12.89 27.74 3.57
C LYS A 173 12.69 26.36 4.19
N PHE A 174 13.77 25.66 4.51
CA PHE A 174 13.70 24.31 5.10
C PHE A 174 14.13 24.37 6.58
N LYS A 175 13.23 23.96 7.49
CA LYS A 175 13.48 23.92 8.94
C LYS A 175 13.34 22.53 9.49
N ILE A 176 14.21 22.17 10.44
CA ILE A 176 14.21 20.87 11.12
C ILE A 176 14.20 21.12 12.62
N GLU A 177 13.20 20.56 13.31
CA GLU A 177 13.02 20.67 14.76
C GLU A 177 12.86 19.27 15.35
N LEU A 178 13.93 18.73 15.93
CA LEU A 178 13.98 17.40 16.53
C LEU A 178 14.08 17.56 18.06
N SER A 179 12.93 17.72 18.73
CA SER A 179 12.88 18.00 20.18
C SER A 179 13.10 16.73 21.02
N SER A 180 12.76 15.54 20.49
CA SER A 180 12.94 14.26 21.17
C SER A 180 13.82 13.31 20.36
N ASP A 181 14.18 12.18 20.93
CA ASP A 181 14.75 11.03 20.23
C ASP A 181 13.97 9.78 20.62
N ALA A 182 13.86 8.84 19.68
CA ALA A 182 13.25 7.55 19.93
C ALA A 182 14.04 6.45 19.20
N PHE A 183 14.22 5.33 19.91
CA PHE A 183 14.78 4.12 19.31
C PHE A 183 13.62 3.22 18.84
N VAL A 184 13.69 2.80 17.59
CA VAL A 184 12.68 1.92 16.97
C VAL A 184 13.34 0.65 16.44
N TYR A 185 12.58 -0.46 16.48
CA TYR A 185 13.02 -1.75 15.93
C TYR A 185 12.21 -2.03 14.66
N LEU A 186 12.70 -1.55 13.53
CA LEU A 186 12.03 -1.59 12.22
C LEU A 186 13.03 -1.91 11.10
N PRO A 187 12.56 -2.29 9.89
CA PRO A 187 13.38 -2.34 8.68
C PRO A 187 13.79 -0.92 8.28
N GLU A 188 15.03 -0.55 8.58
CA GLU A 188 15.55 0.82 8.42
C GLU A 188 15.46 1.32 6.98
N GLY A 189 15.81 0.47 6.00
CA GLY A 189 15.77 0.85 4.58
C GLY A 189 14.37 1.16 4.08
N ARG A 190 13.35 0.44 4.56
CA ARG A 190 11.95 0.73 4.22
C ARG A 190 11.50 2.07 4.81
N LEU A 191 11.80 2.32 6.07
CA LEU A 191 11.45 3.58 6.72
C LEU A 191 12.16 4.76 6.04
N LYS A 192 13.46 4.62 5.72
CA LYS A 192 14.22 5.60 4.92
C LYS A 192 13.50 5.91 3.60
N LYS A 193 13.07 4.87 2.88
CA LYS A 193 12.38 5.06 1.59
C LYS A 193 11.05 5.80 1.74
N ALA A 194 10.24 5.48 2.76
CA ALA A 194 8.98 6.17 3.01
C ALA A 194 9.21 7.66 3.32
N ILE A 195 10.12 7.97 4.25
CA ILE A 195 10.42 9.37 4.64
C ILE A 195 11.03 10.13 3.46
N SER A 196 11.94 9.52 2.67
CA SER A 196 12.49 10.12 1.46
C SER A 196 11.44 10.50 0.43
N ASN A 197 10.43 9.64 0.23
CA ASN A 197 9.33 9.95 -0.69
C ASN A 197 8.47 11.13 -0.17
N ILE A 198 8.23 11.20 1.14
CA ILE A 198 7.55 12.35 1.74
C ILE A 198 8.36 13.62 1.51
N LEU A 199 9.64 13.63 1.89
CA LEU A 199 10.52 14.81 1.74
C LEU A 199 10.64 15.24 0.27
N SER A 200 10.75 14.29 -0.66
CA SER A 200 10.76 14.59 -2.10
C SER A 200 9.47 15.26 -2.55
N ASN A 201 8.33 14.77 -2.10
CA ASN A 201 7.03 15.40 -2.38
C ASN A 201 7.00 16.84 -1.87
N GLU A 202 7.35 17.06 -0.61
CA GLU A 202 7.31 18.39 -0.02
C GLU A 202 8.20 19.40 -0.81
N VAL A 203 9.40 18.98 -1.21
CA VAL A 203 10.32 19.81 -2.02
C VAL A 203 9.81 20.08 -3.43
N ASN A 204 9.04 19.15 -4.00
CA ASN A 204 8.50 19.28 -5.35
C ASN A 204 7.21 20.12 -5.42
N TYR A 205 6.41 20.10 -4.34
CA TYR A 205 5.13 20.82 -4.29
C TYR A 205 5.18 22.12 -3.49
N THR A 206 6.36 22.55 -3.03
CA THR A 206 6.57 23.85 -2.36
C THR A 206 7.15 24.86 -3.34
N GLU A 207 6.57 26.02 -3.43
CA GLU A 207 7.05 27.11 -4.29
C GLU A 207 8.20 27.91 -3.65
N ALA A 208 8.97 28.59 -4.48
CA ALA A 208 10.02 29.50 -4.00
C ALA A 208 9.46 30.58 -3.06
N GLY A 209 10.16 30.84 -1.95
CA GLY A 209 9.75 31.77 -0.90
C GLY A 209 8.89 31.15 0.20
N GLN A 210 8.30 29.99 -0.01
CA GLN A 210 7.52 29.22 0.96
C GLN A 210 8.41 28.39 1.88
N SER A 211 7.80 27.64 2.83
CA SER A 211 8.54 26.91 3.84
C SER A 211 8.13 25.43 3.94
N ILE A 212 9.13 24.60 4.29
CA ILE A 212 8.98 23.20 4.71
C ILE A 212 9.44 23.13 6.16
N LEU A 213 8.66 22.43 7.00
CA LEU A 213 8.94 22.21 8.41
C LEU A 213 8.89 20.72 8.75
N VAL A 214 10.01 20.19 9.23
CA VAL A 214 10.11 18.80 9.74
C VAL A 214 10.21 18.86 11.26
N VAL A 215 9.23 18.26 11.96
CA VAL A 215 9.18 18.22 13.42
C VAL A 215 9.14 16.77 13.88
N PHE A 216 10.00 16.44 14.85
CA PHE A 216 9.90 15.16 15.57
C PHE A 216 9.82 15.40 17.07
N ASP A 217 8.67 15.09 17.64
CA ASP A 217 8.40 15.22 19.07
C ASP A 217 7.43 14.12 19.55
N LYS A 218 7.66 13.59 20.77
CA LYS A 218 6.80 12.58 21.42
C LYS A 218 6.41 11.39 20.51
N ASN A 219 7.39 10.81 19.82
CA ASN A 219 7.22 9.70 18.88
C ASN A 219 6.34 10.04 17.65
N LYS A 220 6.14 11.31 17.35
CA LYS A 220 5.40 11.78 16.18
C LYS A 220 6.33 12.54 15.25
N LEU A 221 6.44 12.08 14.02
CA LEU A 221 7.05 12.83 12.91
C LEU A 221 5.97 13.62 12.19
N SER A 222 6.19 14.89 11.97
CA SER A 222 5.35 15.75 11.14
C SER A 222 6.23 16.41 10.08
N VAL A 223 5.88 16.26 8.82
CA VAL A 223 6.49 16.96 7.68
C VAL A 223 5.39 17.82 7.06
N SER A 224 5.59 19.12 7.06
CA SER A 224 4.57 20.08 6.62
C SER A 224 5.18 21.05 5.61
N ASN A 225 4.41 21.42 4.60
CA ASN A 225 4.82 22.39 3.61
C ASN A 225 3.74 23.44 3.34
N GLU A 226 4.15 24.64 3.04
CA GLU A 226 3.26 25.67 2.52
C GLU A 226 3.00 25.39 1.03
N CYS A 227 1.75 25.15 0.67
CA CYS A 227 1.32 24.86 -0.69
C CYS A 227 -0.19 25.09 -0.83
N SER A 228 -0.72 24.95 -2.02
CA SER A 228 -2.17 24.92 -2.24
C SER A 228 -2.79 23.72 -1.52
N VAL A 229 -3.83 23.97 -0.72
CA VAL A 229 -4.53 22.92 0.03
C VAL A 229 -5.36 22.05 -0.93
N LEU A 230 -5.23 20.75 -0.78
CA LEU A 230 -5.99 19.79 -1.57
C LEU A 230 -7.44 19.70 -1.07
N PRO A 231 -8.44 19.75 -1.96
CA PRO A 231 -9.82 19.55 -1.58
C PRO A 231 -10.09 18.12 -1.07
N PRO A 232 -11.08 17.92 -0.18
CA PRO A 232 -11.37 16.61 0.41
C PRO A 232 -11.60 15.49 -0.61
N GLU A 233 -12.18 15.81 -1.76
CA GLU A 233 -12.43 14.87 -2.85
C GLU A 233 -11.10 14.31 -3.43
N GLN A 234 -10.08 15.15 -3.56
CA GLN A 234 -8.76 14.73 -4.05
C GLN A 234 -7.97 13.97 -2.99
N LEU A 235 -8.12 14.34 -1.70
CA LEU A 235 -7.44 13.66 -0.60
C LEU A 235 -7.82 12.18 -0.47
N GLN A 236 -9.02 11.78 -0.87
CA GLN A 236 -9.46 10.39 -0.86
C GLN A 236 -8.65 9.50 -1.83
N HIS A 237 -8.13 10.10 -2.90
CA HIS A 237 -7.43 9.40 -3.98
C HIS A 237 -5.90 9.58 -3.95
N ILE A 238 -5.38 10.42 -3.04
CA ILE A 238 -3.96 10.84 -3.05
C ILE A 238 -2.97 9.67 -2.85
N PHE A 239 -3.43 8.56 -2.30
CA PHE A 239 -2.66 7.35 -2.10
C PHE A 239 -2.86 6.31 -3.20
N GLU A 240 -3.76 6.55 -4.17
CA GLU A 240 -3.91 5.66 -5.32
C GLU A 240 -2.67 5.72 -6.22
N PRO A 241 -2.22 4.60 -6.78
CA PRO A 241 -1.05 4.58 -7.65
C PRO A 241 -1.30 5.43 -8.90
N PHE A 242 -0.33 6.25 -9.28
CA PHE A 242 -0.35 7.17 -10.43
C PHE A 242 -1.35 8.33 -10.31
N TYR A 243 -2.06 8.46 -9.18
CA TYR A 243 -2.97 9.58 -9.01
C TYR A 243 -2.21 10.90 -8.84
N ARG A 244 -2.69 11.94 -9.54
CA ARG A 244 -2.13 13.30 -9.51
C ARG A 244 -3.29 14.31 -9.55
N PRO A 245 -3.43 15.17 -8.52
CA PRO A 245 -4.54 16.13 -8.42
C PRO A 245 -4.60 17.12 -9.59
N ASP A 246 -3.44 17.54 -10.11
CA ASP A 246 -3.32 18.54 -11.19
C ASP A 246 -2.47 18.02 -12.34
N LEU A 247 -3.13 17.69 -13.45
CA LEU A 247 -2.45 17.31 -14.70
C LEU A 247 -1.65 18.47 -15.32
N ALA A 248 -2.05 19.73 -15.09
CA ALA A 248 -1.42 20.90 -15.73
C ALA A 248 -0.09 21.32 -15.05
N HIS A 249 0.05 21.20 -13.74
CA HIS A 249 1.32 21.46 -13.02
C HIS A 249 2.23 20.24 -12.96
N SER A 250 1.71 19.10 -13.32
CA SER A 250 2.38 17.80 -13.18
C SER A 250 3.58 17.61 -14.10
N GLN A 251 3.60 18.23 -15.27
CA GLN A 251 4.75 18.17 -16.18
C GLN A 251 5.95 18.96 -15.66
N ALA A 252 5.70 20.07 -14.93
CA ALA A 252 6.76 20.89 -14.34
C ALA A 252 7.39 20.30 -13.08
N THR A 253 6.66 19.45 -12.32
CA THR A 253 7.12 18.90 -11.03
C THR A 253 7.72 17.49 -11.13
N GLY A 254 7.64 16.83 -12.29
CA GLY A 254 8.36 15.58 -12.61
C GLY A 254 7.95 14.33 -11.78
N GLY A 255 6.90 14.37 -10.98
CA GLY A 255 6.49 13.25 -10.13
C GLY A 255 5.63 12.22 -10.86
N ASN A 256 5.84 10.92 -10.61
CA ASN A 256 5.14 9.80 -11.28
C ASN A 256 3.82 9.37 -10.60
N GLY A 257 3.36 10.08 -9.54
CA GLY A 257 2.17 9.69 -8.77
C GLY A 257 2.31 8.38 -7.97
N LEU A 258 3.53 7.85 -7.84
CA LEU A 258 3.81 6.62 -7.06
C LEU A 258 4.36 6.91 -5.65
N GLY A 259 4.84 8.11 -5.38
CA GLY A 259 5.52 8.44 -4.13
C GLY A 259 4.66 8.17 -2.90
N LEU A 260 3.45 8.74 -2.81
CA LEU A 260 2.54 8.54 -1.67
C LEU A 260 1.98 7.13 -1.61
N TYR A 261 1.73 6.48 -2.74
CA TYR A 261 1.36 5.06 -2.77
C TYR A 261 2.44 4.16 -2.17
N ILE A 262 3.72 4.41 -2.47
CA ILE A 262 4.85 3.70 -1.86
C ILE A 262 4.92 3.98 -0.36
N VAL A 263 4.71 5.24 0.07
CA VAL A 263 4.65 5.63 1.49
C VAL A 263 3.58 4.83 2.22
N GLN A 264 2.34 4.86 1.74
CA GLN A 264 1.22 4.10 2.30
C GLN A 264 1.56 2.61 2.40
N THR A 265 2.00 1.99 1.28
CA THR A 265 2.32 0.57 1.24
C THR A 265 3.39 0.18 2.28
N ILE A 266 4.38 1.04 2.50
CA ILE A 266 5.43 0.80 3.50
C ILE A 266 4.87 0.95 4.91
N LEU A 267 4.17 2.06 5.22
CA LEU A 267 3.68 2.35 6.55
C LEU A 267 2.63 1.33 7.01
N ASP A 268 1.73 0.89 6.12
CA ASP A 268 0.77 -0.18 6.40
C ASP A 268 1.47 -1.50 6.76
N LYS A 269 2.53 -1.87 6.02
CA LYS A 269 3.33 -3.06 6.32
C LYS A 269 4.11 -2.95 7.63
N LEU A 270 4.54 -1.75 7.99
CA LEU A 270 5.19 -1.47 9.27
C LEU A 270 4.18 -1.32 10.41
N ARG A 271 2.88 -1.27 10.12
CA ARG A 271 1.78 -1.04 11.06
C ARG A 271 1.94 0.28 11.81
N LEU A 272 2.43 1.31 11.13
CA LEU A 272 2.55 2.67 11.66
C LEU A 272 1.31 3.47 11.29
N GLU A 273 0.76 4.21 12.23
CA GLU A 273 -0.34 5.14 11.96
C GLU A 273 0.18 6.40 11.27
N TYR A 274 -0.53 6.87 10.27
CA TYR A 274 -0.17 8.06 9.51
C TYR A 274 -1.40 8.84 9.06
N GLN A 275 -1.21 10.11 8.78
CA GLN A 275 -2.25 11.00 8.26
C GLN A 275 -1.64 12.01 7.29
N PHE A 276 -2.37 12.37 6.25
CA PHE A 276 -2.05 13.48 5.35
C PHE A 276 -3.25 14.42 5.31
N VAL A 277 -3.10 15.59 5.89
CA VAL A 277 -4.20 16.52 6.16
C VAL A 277 -3.78 17.97 5.91
N PRO A 278 -4.74 18.86 5.62
CA PRO A 278 -4.47 20.30 5.61
C PRO A 278 -3.91 20.79 6.94
N MET A 279 -3.00 21.77 6.87
CA MET A 279 -2.55 22.47 8.08
C MET A 279 -3.70 23.30 8.69
N PRO A 280 -3.69 23.55 10.02
CA PRO A 280 -4.78 24.24 10.72
C PRO A 280 -5.15 25.64 10.17
N ASN A 281 -4.26 26.25 9.41
CA ASN A 281 -4.44 27.61 8.85
C ASN A 281 -4.73 27.61 7.34
N ASP A 282 -5.04 26.45 6.76
CA ASP A 282 -5.21 26.26 5.31
C ASP A 282 -4.05 26.83 4.46
N ARG A 283 -2.84 26.87 5.03
CA ARG A 283 -1.64 27.36 4.35
C ARG A 283 -0.83 26.29 3.64
N GLY A 284 -1.26 25.04 3.72
CA GLY A 284 -0.54 23.93 3.14
C GLY A 284 -0.99 22.59 3.67
N MET A 285 -0.15 21.59 3.48
CA MET A 285 -0.42 20.21 3.85
C MET A 285 0.56 19.72 4.94
N SER A 286 0.16 18.69 5.66
CA SER A 286 0.99 18.05 6.69
C SER A 286 0.86 16.54 6.63
N PHE A 287 1.98 15.86 6.47
CA PHE A 287 2.09 14.40 6.62
C PHE A 287 2.59 14.06 8.02
N THR A 288 1.90 13.18 8.73
CA THR A 288 2.28 12.78 10.08
C THR A 288 2.42 11.26 10.18
N ILE A 289 3.42 10.80 10.93
CA ILE A 289 3.64 9.37 11.26
C ILE A 289 3.76 9.26 12.78
N GLN A 290 3.05 8.29 13.36
CA GLN A 290 3.13 7.94 14.77
C GLN A 290 3.97 6.66 14.92
N PHE A 291 5.02 6.71 15.76
CA PHE A 291 5.92 5.60 16.05
C PHE A 291 5.61 4.93 17.39
#